data_7c8ce95970927820760f29a349e0cc67
#
_entry.id   7c8ce95970927820760f29a349e0cc67
#
_cell.length_a   1.000
_cell.length_b   1.000
_cell.length_c   1.000
_cell.angle_alpha   90.00
_cell.angle_beta   90.00
_cell.angle_gamma   90.00
#
_symmetry.space_group_name_H-M   'P 1'
#
loop_
_entity.id
_entity.type
_entity.pdbx_description
1 polymer ?
#
loop_
_entity_poly.entity_id
_entity_poly.type
_entity_poly.pdbx_seq_one_letter_code
_entity_poly.pdbx_strand_id
1 'polypeptide(L)'
;MLFRSSLCCGVLNLLLPTERPWSLYVIGAAVMLWIWFVLPMLARRIPIFFRLTADVAAVGVYVFLISIDLSGGAWFRGLALPILGWACVLVFLLSFLLRGGRRSRLSAIAMCIGTVGLMALGVEYCMDRFFRAAWQPTWSLVVVVICVGLIIPLRVVRRVPSLREEARRRFNM
;
A
#
# COMPACT_ATOMS: atom_id res chain seq x y z
N MET A 1 21.89 9.30 -5.78
CA MET A 1 22.51 8.76 -4.56
C MET A 1 22.14 7.29 -4.29
N LEU A 2 20.90 6.87 -4.44
CA LEU A 2 20.46 5.47 -4.21
C LEU A 2 21.21 4.43 -5.06
N PHE A 3 21.55 4.73 -6.30
CA PHE A 3 22.27 3.81 -7.18
C PHE A 3 23.72 3.55 -6.72
N ARG A 4 24.39 4.56 -6.15
CA ARG A 4 25.74 4.41 -5.58
C ARG A 4 25.76 3.55 -4.32
N SER A 5 24.75 3.69 -3.46
CA SER A 5 24.64 2.87 -2.24
C SER A 5 24.31 1.41 -2.56
N SER A 6 23.44 1.15 -3.55
CA SER A 6 23.12 -0.21 -3.99
C SER A 6 24.34 -0.93 -4.60
N LEU A 7 25.13 -0.22 -5.41
CA LEU A 7 26.39 -0.74 -5.96
C LEU A 7 27.40 -1.03 -4.85
N CYS A 8 27.54 -0.12 -3.88
CA CYS A 8 28.46 -0.29 -2.75
C CYS A 8 28.06 -1.50 -1.88
N CYS A 9 26.77 -1.68 -1.60
CA CYS A 9 26.25 -2.86 -0.88
C CYS A 9 26.46 -4.15 -1.68
N GLY A 10 26.28 -4.13 -2.99
CA GLY A 10 26.54 -5.28 -3.85
C GLY A 10 28.02 -5.69 -3.87
N VAL A 11 28.92 -4.71 -3.97
CA VAL A 11 30.39 -4.93 -3.93
C VAL A 11 30.84 -5.42 -2.54
N LEU A 12 30.30 -4.85 -1.46
CA LEU A 12 30.59 -5.30 -0.10
C LEU A 12 30.15 -6.75 0.15
N ASN A 13 29.02 -7.18 -0.42
CA ASN A 13 28.56 -8.56 -0.28
C ASN A 13 29.38 -9.56 -1.11
N LEU A 14 30.00 -9.08 -2.21
CA LEU A 14 30.97 -9.88 -3.00
C LEU A 14 32.30 -10.04 -2.28
N LEU A 15 32.70 -9.05 -1.46
CA LEU A 15 33.97 -9.03 -0.71
C LEU A 15 33.88 -9.74 0.65
N LEU A 16 32.68 -9.80 1.25
CA LEU A 16 32.44 -10.48 2.52
C LEU A 16 31.59 -11.71 2.25
N PRO A 17 32.13 -12.93 2.26
CA PRO A 17 31.36 -14.15 2.11
C PRO A 17 30.48 -14.37 3.36
N THR A 18 29.28 -13.81 3.31
CA THR A 18 28.22 -14.06 4.29
C THR A 18 27.32 -15.18 3.78
N GLU A 19 26.93 -16.09 4.64
CA GLU A 19 26.10 -17.26 4.32
C GLU A 19 24.71 -16.89 3.75
N ARG A 20 24.31 -15.61 3.85
CA ARG A 20 23.04 -15.11 3.28
C ARG A 20 23.28 -13.82 2.48
N PRO A 21 22.77 -13.74 1.25
CA PRO A 21 22.92 -12.56 0.37
C PRO A 21 21.98 -11.41 0.78
N TRP A 22 22.24 -10.79 1.94
CA TRP A 22 21.47 -9.63 2.43
C TRP A 22 21.43 -8.46 1.43
N SER A 23 22.42 -8.38 0.52
CA SER A 23 22.45 -7.37 -0.54
C SER A 23 21.26 -7.47 -1.50
N LEU A 24 20.68 -8.66 -1.71
CA LEU A 24 19.48 -8.84 -2.53
C LEU A 24 18.28 -8.06 -1.98
N TYR A 25 18.14 -7.99 -0.64
CA TYR A 25 17.08 -7.21 -0.01
C TYR A 25 17.25 -5.71 -0.25
N VAL A 26 18.48 -5.20 -0.13
CA VAL A 26 18.80 -3.79 -0.35
C VAL A 26 18.62 -3.41 -1.82
N ILE A 27 19.12 -4.26 -2.73
CA ILE A 27 18.98 -4.03 -4.18
C ILE A 27 17.52 -4.09 -4.58
N GLY A 28 16.76 -5.07 -4.10
CA GLY A 28 15.32 -5.20 -4.37
C GLY A 28 14.53 -3.99 -3.87
N ALA A 29 14.79 -3.54 -2.64
CA ALA A 29 14.18 -2.32 -2.10
C ALA A 29 14.55 -1.07 -2.90
N ALA A 30 15.80 -0.93 -3.31
CA ALA A 30 16.25 0.20 -4.13
C ALA A 30 15.59 0.22 -5.51
N VAL A 31 15.46 -0.94 -6.16
CA VAL A 31 14.74 -1.08 -7.44
C VAL A 31 13.26 -0.75 -7.27
N MET A 32 12.61 -1.22 -6.20
CA MET A 32 11.22 -0.92 -5.90
C MET A 32 11.00 0.58 -5.69
N LEU A 33 11.86 1.25 -4.90
CA LEU A 33 11.81 2.70 -4.72
C LEU A 33 12.08 3.45 -6.02
N TRP A 34 12.99 2.95 -6.85
CA TRP A 34 13.26 3.54 -8.16
C TRP A 34 12.02 3.47 -9.06
N ILE A 35 11.32 2.35 -9.11
CA ILE A 35 10.06 2.20 -9.84
C ILE A 35 9.02 3.20 -9.30
N TRP A 36 8.86 3.32 -8.00
CA TRP A 36 7.86 4.21 -7.39
C TRP A 36 8.10 5.70 -7.64
N PHE A 37 9.36 6.14 -7.64
CA PHE A 37 9.69 7.55 -7.77
C PHE A 37 10.06 7.96 -9.20
N VAL A 38 10.81 7.13 -9.91
CA VAL A 38 11.36 7.48 -11.21
C VAL A 38 10.35 7.18 -12.33
N LEU A 39 9.63 6.07 -12.25
CA LEU A 39 8.64 5.71 -13.25
C LEU A 39 7.54 6.77 -13.43
N PRO A 40 6.93 7.34 -12.38
CA PRO A 40 5.94 8.42 -12.53
C PRO A 40 6.54 9.70 -13.11
N MET A 41 7.82 9.99 -12.85
CA MET A 41 8.48 11.18 -13.39
C MET A 41 8.82 11.03 -14.86
N LEU A 42 9.29 9.85 -15.27
CA LEU A 42 9.72 9.59 -16.65
C LEU A 42 8.51 9.39 -17.57
N ALA A 43 7.48 8.76 -17.09
CA ALA A 43 6.34 8.29 -17.86
C ALA A 43 5.06 9.09 -17.57
N ARG A 44 5.10 10.41 -17.74
CA ARG A 44 3.95 11.32 -17.51
C ARG A 44 2.71 10.98 -18.36
N ARG A 45 2.88 10.31 -19.51
CA ARG A 45 1.80 9.93 -20.44
C ARG A 45 1.19 8.55 -20.19
N ILE A 46 1.76 7.75 -19.28
CA ILE A 46 1.25 6.41 -19.02
C ILE A 46 -0.05 6.48 -18.21
N PRO A 47 -1.10 5.72 -18.60
CA PRO A 47 -2.35 5.67 -17.86
C PRO A 47 -2.15 5.17 -16.43
N ILE A 48 -2.90 5.72 -15.47
CA ILE A 48 -2.76 5.43 -14.04
C ILE A 48 -2.84 3.93 -13.72
N PHE A 49 -3.66 3.19 -14.45
CA PHE A 49 -3.78 1.73 -14.26
C PHE A 49 -2.48 0.99 -14.54
N PHE A 50 -1.75 1.39 -15.58
CA PHE A 50 -0.48 0.76 -15.90
C PHE A 50 0.58 1.03 -14.83
N ARG A 51 0.59 2.24 -14.26
CA ARG A 51 1.49 2.58 -13.12
C ARG A 51 1.16 1.73 -11.90
N LEU A 52 -0.12 1.64 -11.54
CA LEU A 52 -0.56 0.83 -10.41
C LEU A 52 -0.23 -0.66 -10.61
N THR A 53 -0.39 -1.18 -11.82
CA THR A 53 0.00 -2.56 -12.14
C THR A 53 1.50 -2.75 -11.97
N ALA A 54 2.32 -1.80 -12.45
CA ALA A 54 3.77 -1.84 -12.29
C ALA A 54 4.18 -1.79 -10.82
N ASP A 55 3.54 -0.92 -10.01
CA ASP A 55 3.81 -0.80 -8.58
C ASP A 55 3.46 -2.10 -7.82
N VAL A 56 2.30 -2.68 -8.09
CA VAL A 56 1.87 -3.95 -7.49
C VAL A 56 2.78 -5.09 -7.94
N ALA A 57 3.16 -5.13 -9.22
CA ALA A 57 4.09 -6.13 -9.74
C ALA A 57 5.47 -6.02 -9.09
N ALA A 58 5.99 -4.80 -8.91
CA ALA A 58 7.26 -4.55 -8.24
C ALA A 58 7.26 -5.07 -6.80
N VAL A 59 6.20 -4.77 -6.03
CA VAL A 59 6.03 -5.30 -4.67
C VAL A 59 5.91 -6.82 -4.68
N GLY A 60 5.12 -7.38 -5.60
CA GLY A 60 4.94 -8.84 -5.73
C GLY A 60 6.26 -9.56 -6.02
N VAL A 61 7.05 -9.04 -6.97
CA VAL A 61 8.38 -9.60 -7.30
C VAL A 61 9.34 -9.48 -6.12
N TYR A 62 9.33 -8.35 -5.41
CA TYR A 62 10.18 -8.16 -4.24
C TYR A 62 9.86 -9.14 -3.12
N VAL A 63 8.59 -9.31 -2.79
CA VAL A 63 8.14 -10.27 -1.77
C VAL A 63 8.40 -11.72 -2.21
N PHE A 64 8.29 -12.00 -3.51
CA PHE A 64 8.63 -13.32 -4.06
C PHE A 64 10.13 -13.61 -3.93
N LEU A 65 11.01 -12.66 -4.21
CA LEU A 65 12.46 -12.81 -4.02
C LEU A 65 12.82 -13.11 -2.55
N ILE A 66 12.17 -12.40 -1.61
CA ILE A 66 12.32 -12.69 -0.16
C ILE A 66 11.88 -14.12 0.16
N SER A 67 10.80 -14.59 -0.45
CA SER A 67 10.28 -15.94 -0.24
C SER A 67 11.24 -17.05 -0.69
N ILE A 68 12.02 -16.83 -1.74
CA ILE A 68 13.02 -17.79 -2.21
C ILE A 68 14.14 -17.95 -1.19
N ASP A 69 14.63 -16.85 -0.62
CA ASP A 69 15.74 -16.87 0.33
C ASP A 69 15.35 -17.49 1.68
N LEU A 70 14.13 -17.25 2.15
CA LEU A 70 13.64 -17.77 3.42
C LEU A 70 13.20 -19.23 3.38
N SER A 71 13.41 -19.97 2.29
CA SER A 71 13.02 -21.39 2.10
C SER A 71 11.55 -21.68 2.46
N GLY A 72 10.71 -20.65 2.50
CA GLY A 72 9.37 -20.68 3.08
C GLY A 72 8.24 -20.49 2.06
N GLY A 73 8.17 -21.32 1.00
CA GLY A 73 7.06 -21.22 0.03
C GLY A 73 5.66 -21.31 0.65
N ALA A 74 5.55 -21.84 1.87
CA ALA A 74 4.27 -21.95 2.58
C ALA A 74 3.73 -20.61 3.06
N TRP A 75 4.57 -19.73 3.66
CA TRP A 75 4.13 -18.42 4.12
C TRP A 75 3.83 -17.47 2.95
N PHE A 76 4.58 -17.59 1.85
CA PHE A 76 4.33 -16.79 0.66
C PHE A 76 2.95 -17.09 0.08
N ARG A 77 2.61 -18.38 -0.11
CA ARG A 77 1.32 -18.80 -0.67
C ARG A 77 0.18 -18.60 0.32
N GLY A 78 0.41 -18.87 1.61
CA GLY A 78 -0.63 -18.83 2.64
C GLY A 78 -0.91 -17.44 3.20
N LEU A 79 0.09 -16.56 3.22
CA LEU A 79 -0.02 -15.24 3.85
C LEU A 79 0.25 -14.10 2.88
N ALA A 80 1.44 -14.07 2.25
CA ALA A 80 1.86 -12.90 1.47
C ALA A 80 1.00 -12.72 0.21
N LEU A 81 0.74 -13.78 -0.52
CA LEU A 81 -0.02 -13.74 -1.78
C LEU A 81 -1.48 -13.32 -1.58
N PRO A 82 -2.24 -13.82 -0.58
CA PRO A 82 -3.58 -13.32 -0.29
C PRO A 82 -3.60 -11.84 0.13
N ILE A 83 -2.63 -11.41 0.95
CA ILE A 83 -2.52 -9.99 1.37
C ILE A 83 -2.24 -9.10 0.15
N LEU A 84 -1.29 -9.48 -0.71
CA LEU A 84 -1.00 -8.75 -1.94
C LEU A 84 -2.20 -8.70 -2.88
N GLY A 85 -2.91 -9.81 -3.04
CA GLY A 85 -4.14 -9.88 -3.83
C GLY A 85 -5.21 -8.95 -3.30
N TRP A 86 -5.43 -8.93 -1.99
CA TRP A 86 -6.38 -8.03 -1.32
C TRP A 86 -6.00 -6.56 -1.50
N ALA A 87 -4.73 -6.23 -1.27
CA ALA A 87 -4.21 -4.87 -1.48
C ALA A 87 -4.38 -4.43 -2.93
N CYS A 88 -4.08 -5.30 -3.89
CA CYS A 88 -4.26 -5.06 -5.31
C CYS A 88 -5.72 -4.71 -5.64
N VAL A 89 -6.68 -5.53 -5.21
CA VAL A 89 -8.11 -5.28 -5.43
C VAL A 89 -8.54 -3.94 -4.86
N LEU A 90 -8.12 -3.61 -3.63
CA LEU A 90 -8.48 -2.34 -2.98
C LEU A 90 -7.88 -1.13 -3.68
N VAL A 91 -6.62 -1.20 -4.12
CA VAL A 91 -5.95 -0.11 -4.85
C VAL A 91 -6.61 0.14 -6.20
N PHE A 92 -6.93 -0.92 -6.95
CA PHE A 92 -7.65 -0.79 -8.22
C PHE A 92 -9.06 -0.26 -8.03
N LEU A 93 -9.80 -0.77 -7.03
CA LEU A 93 -11.14 -0.30 -6.69
C LEU A 93 -11.13 1.18 -6.31
N LEU A 94 -10.19 1.60 -5.43
CA LEU A 94 -10.03 3.00 -5.03
C LEU A 94 -9.72 3.88 -6.25
N SER A 95 -8.81 3.44 -7.11
CA SER A 95 -8.43 4.18 -8.32
C SER A 95 -9.59 4.33 -9.28
N PHE A 96 -10.39 3.27 -9.46
CA PHE A 96 -11.61 3.31 -10.26
C PHE A 96 -12.65 4.27 -9.67
N LEU A 97 -12.88 4.19 -8.35
CA LEU A 97 -13.81 5.07 -7.66
C LEU A 97 -13.38 6.55 -7.71
N LEU A 98 -12.08 6.83 -7.62
CA LEU A 98 -11.55 8.20 -7.69
C LEU A 98 -11.59 8.77 -9.11
N ARG A 99 -11.51 7.93 -10.14
CA ARG A 99 -11.56 8.35 -11.55
C ARG A 99 -12.94 8.84 -11.98
N GLY A 100 -14.01 8.43 -11.30
CA GLY A 100 -15.40 8.78 -11.62
C GLY A 100 -15.75 10.24 -11.36
N GLY A 101 -15.21 11.20 -12.13
CA GLY A 101 -15.63 12.62 -12.31
C GLY A 101 -15.80 13.46 -11.03
N ARG A 102 -15.84 14.75 -11.13
CA ARG A 102 -16.21 15.87 -10.20
C ARG A 102 -16.50 15.55 -8.71
N ARG A 103 -15.73 14.64 -8.07
CA ARG A 103 -15.92 14.36 -6.65
C ARG A 103 -15.19 15.39 -5.79
N SER A 104 -15.82 15.83 -4.69
CA SER A 104 -15.18 16.76 -3.76
C SER A 104 -13.97 16.10 -3.08
N ARG A 105 -12.94 16.89 -2.77
CA ARG A 105 -11.71 16.42 -2.07
C ARG A 105 -12.05 15.68 -0.78
N LEU A 106 -13.06 16.14 -0.04
CA LEU A 106 -13.55 15.49 1.19
C LEU A 106 -14.07 14.06 0.94
N SER A 107 -14.75 13.85 -0.19
CA SER A 107 -15.22 12.51 -0.57
C SER A 107 -14.06 11.57 -0.91
N ALA A 108 -13.03 12.08 -1.58
CA ALA A 108 -11.84 11.29 -1.89
C ALA A 108 -11.10 10.87 -0.60
N ILE A 109 -10.92 11.79 0.35
CA ILE A 109 -10.31 11.51 1.64
C ILE A 109 -11.12 10.45 2.41
N ALA A 110 -12.46 10.59 2.48
CA ALA A 110 -13.30 9.61 3.14
C ALA A 110 -13.21 8.22 2.51
N MET A 111 -13.06 8.13 1.18
CA MET A 111 -12.84 6.86 0.49
C MET A 111 -11.48 6.25 0.82
N CYS A 112 -10.41 7.06 0.85
CA CYS A 112 -9.08 6.60 1.26
C CYS A 112 -9.10 6.04 2.68
N ILE A 113 -9.72 6.75 3.63
CA ILE A 113 -9.86 6.28 5.02
C ILE A 113 -10.63 4.95 5.07
N GLY A 114 -11.74 4.82 4.33
CA GLY A 114 -12.50 3.58 4.24
C GLY A 114 -11.68 2.42 3.67
N THR A 115 -10.84 2.70 2.67
CA THR A 115 -9.95 1.69 2.07
C THR A 115 -8.90 1.21 3.08
N VAL A 116 -8.37 2.11 3.92
CA VAL A 116 -7.43 1.73 5.01
C VAL A 116 -8.11 0.79 6.01
N GLY A 117 -9.35 1.08 6.43
CA GLY A 117 -10.11 0.19 7.30
C GLY A 117 -10.36 -1.19 6.69
N LEU A 118 -10.73 -1.25 5.40
CA LEU A 118 -10.90 -2.51 4.68
C LEU A 118 -9.58 -3.27 4.51
N MET A 119 -8.48 -2.56 4.31
CA MET A 119 -7.15 -3.17 4.25
C MET A 119 -6.77 -3.84 5.56
N ALA A 120 -7.01 -3.17 6.70
CA ALA A 120 -6.75 -3.71 8.03
C ALA A 120 -7.54 -5.00 8.28
N LEU A 121 -8.84 -5.02 7.93
CA LEU A 121 -9.69 -6.23 8.04
C LEU A 121 -9.15 -7.38 7.20
N GLY A 122 -8.75 -7.12 5.96
CA GLY A 122 -8.23 -8.16 5.06
C GLY A 122 -6.90 -8.72 5.53
N VAL A 123 -6.00 -7.88 6.05
CA VAL A 123 -4.72 -8.32 6.61
C VAL A 123 -4.94 -9.20 7.83
N GLU A 124 -5.80 -8.78 8.79
CA GLU A 124 -6.09 -9.58 9.97
C GLU A 124 -6.75 -10.91 9.61
N TYR A 125 -7.70 -10.90 8.68
CA TYR A 125 -8.32 -12.12 8.18
C TYR A 125 -7.29 -13.11 7.61
N CYS A 126 -6.36 -12.63 6.77
CA CYS A 126 -5.30 -13.47 6.20
C CYS A 126 -4.35 -14.02 7.27
N MET A 127 -3.98 -13.18 8.26
CA MET A 127 -3.13 -13.59 9.37
C MET A 127 -3.81 -14.62 10.26
N ASP A 128 -5.04 -14.38 10.66
CA ASP A 128 -5.79 -15.30 11.51
C ASP A 128 -6.02 -16.66 10.83
N ARG A 129 -6.33 -16.63 9.53
CA ARG A 129 -6.49 -17.87 8.77
C ARG A 129 -5.19 -18.65 8.64
N PHE A 130 -4.07 -17.97 8.54
CA PHE A 130 -2.76 -18.62 8.44
C PHE A 130 -2.25 -19.16 9.77
N PHE A 131 -2.44 -18.42 10.88
CA PHE A 131 -1.87 -18.78 12.19
C PHE A 131 -2.84 -19.53 13.10
N ARG A 132 -4.14 -19.23 13.05
CA ARG A 132 -5.14 -19.70 14.03
C ARG A 132 -6.24 -20.56 13.43
N ALA A 133 -6.37 -20.63 12.10
CA ALA A 133 -7.47 -21.28 11.37
C ALA A 133 -8.88 -20.78 11.76
N ALA A 134 -9.00 -19.78 12.63
CA ALA A 134 -10.25 -19.17 13.08
C ALA A 134 -10.14 -17.64 12.99
N TRP A 135 -11.18 -16.99 12.46
CA TRP A 135 -11.23 -15.54 12.38
C TRP A 135 -11.69 -14.93 13.69
N GLN A 136 -10.84 -14.15 14.31
CA GLN A 136 -11.12 -13.40 15.54
C GLN A 136 -10.62 -11.95 15.38
N PRO A 137 -11.43 -11.07 14.77
CA PRO A 137 -11.03 -9.69 14.56
C PRO A 137 -10.87 -8.97 15.90
N THR A 138 -9.66 -8.48 16.16
CA THR A 138 -9.32 -7.76 17.39
C THR A 138 -8.87 -6.34 17.09
N TRP A 139 -7.70 -6.17 16.52
CA TRP A 139 -7.11 -4.87 16.25
C TRP A 139 -7.73 -4.18 15.01
N SER A 140 -8.16 -4.94 14.01
CA SER A 140 -8.79 -4.35 12.83
C SER A 140 -10.14 -3.71 13.13
N LEU A 141 -10.90 -4.25 14.11
CA LEU A 141 -12.12 -3.61 14.58
C LEU A 141 -11.84 -2.21 15.16
N VAL A 142 -10.77 -2.06 15.94
CA VAL A 142 -10.37 -0.75 16.47
C VAL A 142 -10.07 0.22 15.33
N VAL A 143 -9.31 -0.23 14.33
CA VAL A 143 -8.98 0.57 13.15
C VAL A 143 -10.25 0.96 12.39
N VAL A 144 -11.18 0.04 12.19
CA VAL A 144 -12.45 0.31 11.49
C VAL A 144 -13.30 1.32 12.26
N VAL A 145 -13.41 1.19 13.59
CA VAL A 145 -14.15 2.16 14.43
C VAL A 145 -13.55 3.56 14.29
N ILE A 146 -12.21 3.68 14.32
CA ILE A 146 -11.53 4.95 14.11
C ILE A 146 -11.82 5.49 12.70
N CYS A 147 -11.73 4.66 11.68
CA CYS A 147 -12.02 5.06 10.30
C CYS A 147 -13.46 5.55 10.14
N VAL A 148 -14.44 4.86 10.71
CA VAL A 148 -15.84 5.26 10.69
C VAL A 148 -16.02 6.58 11.45
N GLY A 149 -15.41 6.73 12.63
CA GLY A 149 -15.42 7.96 13.42
C GLY A 149 -14.87 9.17 12.65
N LEU A 150 -13.86 8.97 11.80
CA LEU A 150 -13.32 10.02 10.92
C LEU A 150 -14.20 10.29 9.69
N ILE A 151 -14.84 9.28 9.14
CA ILE A 151 -15.70 9.41 7.94
C ILE A 151 -16.99 10.18 8.28
N ILE A 152 -17.57 9.98 9.47
CA ILE A 152 -18.82 10.64 9.89
C ILE A 152 -18.69 12.17 9.80
N PRO A 153 -17.75 12.83 10.49
CA PRO A 153 -17.62 14.28 10.42
C PRO A 153 -17.33 14.79 9.02
N LEU A 154 -16.50 14.07 8.24
CA LEU A 154 -16.23 14.41 6.83
C LEU A 154 -17.50 14.39 5.98
N ARG A 155 -18.40 13.44 6.22
CA ARG A 155 -19.70 13.35 5.55
C ARG A 155 -20.66 14.44 6.00
N VAL A 156 -20.67 14.78 7.29
CA VAL A 156 -21.51 15.86 7.86
C VAL A 156 -21.11 17.20 7.29
N VAL A 157 -19.80 17.56 7.33
CA VAL A 157 -19.28 18.80 6.74
C VAL A 157 -19.61 18.93 5.25
N ARG A 158 -19.65 17.81 4.54
CA ARG A 158 -20.02 17.80 3.12
C ARG A 158 -21.52 18.11 2.92
N ARG A 159 -22.41 17.64 3.82
CA ARG A 159 -23.86 17.80 3.69
C ARG A 159 -24.38 19.18 4.12
N VAL A 160 -23.65 19.86 5.02
CA VAL A 160 -24.06 21.14 5.60
C VAL A 160 -23.29 22.28 4.91
N PRO A 161 -23.93 23.10 4.04
CA PRO A 161 -23.25 24.16 3.28
C PRO A 161 -22.63 25.22 4.18
N SER A 162 -23.26 25.56 5.30
CA SER A 162 -22.79 26.57 6.25
C SER A 162 -21.44 26.19 6.89
N LEU A 163 -21.29 24.93 7.29
CA LEU A 163 -20.03 24.42 7.86
C LEU A 163 -18.90 24.39 6.80
N ARG A 164 -19.25 24.19 5.54
CA ARG A 164 -18.29 24.18 4.44
C ARG A 164 -17.71 25.58 4.18
N GLU A 165 -18.53 26.63 4.28
CA GLU A 165 -18.08 28.02 4.14
C GLU A 165 -17.24 28.46 5.33
N GLU A 166 -17.60 28.06 6.53
CA GLU A 166 -16.87 28.37 7.75
C GLU A 166 -15.49 27.67 7.80
N ALA A 167 -15.42 26.41 7.39
CA ALA A 167 -14.17 25.69 7.21
C ALA A 167 -13.28 26.35 6.15
N ARG A 168 -13.88 26.84 5.05
CA ARG A 168 -13.15 27.54 4.00
C ARG A 168 -12.58 28.88 4.45
N ARG A 169 -13.31 29.60 5.31
CA ARG A 169 -12.85 30.87 5.91
C ARG A 169 -11.71 30.67 6.90
N ARG A 170 -11.77 29.61 7.72
CA ARG A 170 -10.72 29.33 8.75
C ARG A 170 -9.43 28.79 8.15
N PHE A 171 -9.48 28.03 7.08
CA PHE A 171 -8.29 27.44 6.45
C PHE A 171 -7.74 28.29 5.28
N ASN A 172 -8.29 29.46 5.03
CA ASN A 172 -7.83 30.50 4.10
C ASN A 172 -7.18 29.95 2.81
N MET A 173 -7.84 28.96 2.21
CA MET A 173 -7.44 28.33 0.95
C MET A 173 -8.49 28.55 -0.14
#